data_ed72c98612d300ec946bc71b51e9773b
#
_entry.id   ed72c98612d300ec946bc71b51e9773b
#
_cell.length_a   1.000
_cell.length_b   1.000
_cell.length_c   1.000
_cell.angle_alpha   90.00
_cell.angle_beta   90.00
_cell.angle_gamma   90.00
#
_symmetry.space_group_name_H-M   'P 1'
#
loop_
_entity.id
_entity.type
_entity.pdbx_description
1 polymer ?
#
loop_
_entity_poly.entity_id
_entity_poly.type
_entity_poly.pdbx_seq_one_letter_code
_entity_poly.pdbx_strand_id
1 'polypeptide(L)'
;VSKIAGEYHYYTLSMQMKDKMVSCPVMNVEGQVFGISQKSSGADTITTCYAAGAAFAMSQKINALSLGDVALKNIGIRKGLPEAEDQALVYLFMASTQMSADDYEKLMDDFIRQFPGSTDGYIRRAGYYVAKGKEDQSYFDKAVADFNQALKISTKKDDVYYNIAKLIYGYQLSKPEQTYKDWTYDTALKLSLIHISEPT
;
A
#
# COMPACT_ATOMS: atom_id res chain seq x y z
N VAL A 1 -20.98 9.60 -32.61
CA VAL A 1 -21.32 9.30 -31.20
C VAL A 1 -22.22 8.07 -31.18
N SER A 2 -21.76 6.99 -30.59
CA SER A 2 -22.56 5.77 -30.41
C SER A 2 -23.05 5.69 -28.96
N LYS A 3 -24.31 5.27 -28.74
CA LYS A 3 -24.82 4.96 -27.41
C LYS A 3 -24.41 3.54 -27.02
N ILE A 4 -23.82 3.38 -25.85
CA ILE A 4 -23.65 2.10 -25.18
C ILE A 4 -24.81 1.93 -24.23
N ALA A 5 -25.17 0.71 -23.84
CA ALA A 5 -26.32 0.40 -22.98
C ALA A 5 -26.59 1.48 -21.92
N GLY A 6 -27.79 2.06 -21.93
CA GLY A 6 -28.18 3.17 -21.08
C GLY A 6 -27.90 4.55 -21.69
N GLU A 7 -27.62 5.53 -20.84
CA GLU A 7 -27.40 6.93 -21.21
C GLU A 7 -25.92 7.24 -21.53
N TYR A 8 -25.05 6.25 -21.58
CA TYR A 8 -23.62 6.45 -21.78
C TYR A 8 -23.26 6.58 -23.25
N HIS A 9 -22.31 7.47 -23.54
CA HIS A 9 -21.86 7.75 -24.88
C HIS A 9 -20.45 7.22 -25.12
N TYR A 10 -20.24 6.74 -26.34
CA TYR A 10 -18.93 6.37 -26.85
C TYR A 10 -18.62 7.32 -28.03
N TYR A 11 -17.49 7.98 -27.94
CA TYR A 11 -17.11 8.98 -28.93
C TYR A 11 -16.08 8.40 -29.90
N THR A 12 -16.28 8.69 -31.18
CA THR A 12 -15.27 8.47 -32.21
C THR A 12 -14.66 9.83 -32.53
N LEU A 13 -13.34 9.92 -32.42
CA LEU A 13 -12.57 11.14 -32.58
C LEU A 13 -11.67 11.04 -33.80
N SER A 14 -11.65 12.08 -34.63
CA SER A 14 -10.75 12.17 -35.80
C SER A 14 -9.42 12.77 -35.35
N MET A 15 -8.58 11.94 -34.72
CA MET A 15 -7.24 12.34 -34.31
C MET A 15 -6.32 11.12 -34.23
N GLN A 16 -5.03 11.33 -34.46
CA GLN A 16 -4.04 10.29 -34.26
C GLN A 16 -3.73 10.11 -32.78
N MET A 17 -3.87 8.88 -32.29
CA MET A 17 -3.53 8.55 -30.90
C MET A 17 -2.13 7.94 -30.83
N LYS A 18 -1.29 8.49 -29.94
CA LYS A 18 -0.02 7.88 -29.54
C LYS A 18 -0.25 7.00 -28.31
N ASP A 19 0.60 5.99 -28.08
CA ASP A 19 0.45 5.07 -26.96
C ASP A 19 0.38 5.78 -25.58
N LYS A 20 1.07 6.91 -25.45
CA LYS A 20 1.04 7.73 -24.22
C LYS A 20 -0.28 8.50 -24.00
N MET A 21 -1.16 8.52 -24.99
CA MET A 21 -2.45 9.21 -24.91
C MET A 21 -3.60 8.27 -24.52
N VAL A 22 -3.33 7.00 -24.32
CA VAL A 22 -4.33 6.02 -23.83
C VAL A 22 -4.68 6.34 -22.37
N SER A 23 -5.96 6.28 -22.05
CA SER A 23 -6.51 6.63 -20.72
C SER A 23 -6.34 8.10 -20.33
N CYS A 24 -6.06 8.98 -21.28
CA CYS A 24 -6.02 10.42 -21.03
C CYS A 24 -7.42 11.05 -21.13
N PRO A 25 -7.68 12.13 -20.36
CA PRO A 25 -8.91 12.89 -20.51
C PRO A 25 -8.99 13.57 -21.89
N VAL A 26 -10.17 13.50 -22.50
CA VAL A 26 -10.47 14.22 -23.73
C VAL A 26 -11.33 15.42 -23.37
N MET A 27 -10.87 16.60 -23.75
CA MET A 27 -11.49 17.88 -23.40
C MET A 27 -12.08 18.58 -24.63
N ASN A 28 -13.15 19.36 -24.41
CA ASN A 28 -13.65 20.28 -25.40
C ASN A 28 -12.82 21.58 -25.43
N VAL A 29 -13.17 22.50 -26.31
CA VAL A 29 -12.47 23.79 -26.44
C VAL A 29 -12.60 24.70 -25.22
N GLU A 30 -13.59 24.45 -24.35
CA GLU A 30 -13.78 25.14 -23.09
C GLU A 30 -13.01 24.49 -21.92
N GLY A 31 -12.25 23.42 -22.17
CA GLY A 31 -11.47 22.71 -21.15
C GLY A 31 -12.27 21.72 -20.31
N GLN A 32 -13.52 21.42 -20.68
CA GLN A 32 -14.34 20.46 -19.98
C GLN A 32 -14.04 19.04 -20.45
N VAL A 33 -13.84 18.10 -19.53
CA VAL A 33 -13.61 16.69 -19.84
C VAL A 33 -14.93 16.03 -20.21
N PHE A 34 -15.02 15.53 -21.45
CA PHE A 34 -16.19 14.80 -21.92
C PHE A 34 -15.96 13.32 -22.15
N GLY A 35 -14.71 12.86 -22.14
CA GLY A 35 -14.38 11.45 -22.33
C GLY A 35 -13.00 11.06 -21.84
N ILE A 36 -12.75 9.76 -21.83
CA ILE A 36 -11.45 9.15 -21.53
C ILE A 36 -11.03 8.35 -22.78
N SER A 37 -9.86 8.64 -23.31
CA SER A 37 -9.35 8.01 -24.53
C SER A 37 -9.06 6.53 -24.34
N GLN A 38 -9.36 5.72 -25.35
CA GLN A 38 -9.15 4.27 -25.35
C GLN A 38 -8.32 3.85 -26.56
N LYS A 39 -7.50 2.81 -26.39
CA LYS A 39 -6.74 2.21 -27.48
C LYS A 39 -7.70 1.52 -28.44
N SER A 40 -7.59 1.84 -29.73
CA SER A 40 -8.28 1.11 -30.79
C SER A 40 -7.59 -0.24 -31.03
N SER A 41 -8.38 -1.29 -31.24
CA SER A 41 -7.89 -2.63 -31.58
C SER A 41 -7.93 -2.92 -33.09
N GLY A 42 -8.35 -1.96 -33.91
CA GLY A 42 -8.54 -2.16 -35.35
C GLY A 42 -7.44 -1.53 -36.22
N ALA A 43 -7.43 -1.89 -37.52
CA ALA A 43 -6.47 -1.42 -38.50
C ALA A 43 -6.56 0.11 -38.83
N ASP A 44 -7.64 0.78 -38.41
CA ASP A 44 -7.90 2.20 -38.68
C ASP A 44 -7.32 3.16 -37.63
N THR A 45 -6.31 2.72 -36.90
CA THR A 45 -5.70 3.46 -35.78
C THR A 45 -4.94 4.73 -36.18
N ILE A 46 -4.76 4.98 -37.48
CA ILE A 46 -3.92 6.10 -37.93
C ILE A 46 -4.65 7.45 -37.87
N THR A 47 -5.97 7.45 -38.03
CA THR A 47 -6.77 8.68 -38.10
C THR A 47 -7.96 8.75 -37.17
N THR A 48 -8.28 7.63 -36.48
CA THR A 48 -9.46 7.51 -35.62
C THR A 48 -9.11 6.97 -34.26
N CYS A 49 -9.51 7.62 -33.22
CA CYS A 49 -9.43 7.09 -31.85
C CYS A 49 -10.81 7.12 -31.16
N TYR A 50 -10.89 6.44 -30.06
CA TYR A 50 -12.14 6.27 -29.34
C TYR A 50 -12.03 6.85 -27.92
N ALA A 51 -13.17 7.31 -27.38
CA ALA A 51 -13.24 7.73 -25.98
C ALA A 51 -14.54 7.27 -25.33
N ALA A 52 -14.44 6.72 -24.15
CA ALA A 52 -15.61 6.46 -23.30
C ALA A 52 -16.09 7.77 -22.65
N GLY A 53 -17.39 8.00 -22.62
CA GLY A 53 -17.95 9.22 -22.06
C GLY A 53 -17.60 9.40 -20.57
N ALA A 54 -17.21 10.60 -20.17
CA ALA A 54 -16.83 10.93 -18.80
C ALA A 54 -17.99 10.71 -17.81
N ALA A 55 -19.25 10.88 -18.24
CA ALA A 55 -20.42 10.61 -17.42
C ALA A 55 -20.45 9.18 -16.86
N PHE A 56 -19.95 8.19 -17.61
CA PHE A 56 -19.83 6.82 -17.13
C PHE A 56 -18.84 6.73 -15.95
N ALA A 57 -17.66 7.32 -16.06
CA ALA A 57 -16.67 7.31 -14.98
C ALA A 57 -17.21 8.06 -13.73
N MET A 58 -17.88 9.20 -13.94
CA MET A 58 -18.45 10.00 -12.85
C MET A 58 -19.65 9.32 -12.15
N SER A 59 -20.36 8.44 -12.84
CA SER A 59 -21.49 7.69 -12.26
C SER A 59 -21.03 6.54 -11.36
N GLN A 60 -19.75 6.14 -11.46
CA GLN A 60 -19.23 5.06 -10.64
C GLN A 60 -19.12 5.49 -9.18
N LYS A 61 -19.79 4.77 -8.31
CA LYS A 61 -19.70 4.97 -6.86
C LYS A 61 -18.60 4.08 -6.30
N ILE A 62 -17.58 4.70 -5.74
CA ILE A 62 -16.55 3.97 -5.00
C ILE A 62 -17.16 3.67 -3.62
N ASN A 63 -17.35 2.39 -3.33
CA ASN A 63 -17.74 1.97 -1.98
C ASN A 63 -16.49 2.01 -1.09
N ALA A 64 -16.54 2.77 0.01
CA ALA A 64 -15.43 2.88 0.96
C ALA A 64 -15.04 1.52 1.61
N LEU A 65 -15.95 0.54 1.62
CA LEU A 65 -15.73 -0.81 2.15
C LEU A 65 -15.20 -1.82 1.11
N SER A 66 -14.79 -1.36 -0.05
CA SER A 66 -14.43 -2.21 -1.19
C SER A 66 -13.03 -2.85 -1.16
N LEU A 67 -12.33 -2.88 -0.02
CA LEU A 67 -11.08 -3.63 0.13
C LEU A 67 -11.22 -5.11 -0.26
N GLY A 68 -12.41 -5.68 -0.08
CA GLY A 68 -12.75 -7.05 -0.45
C GLY A 68 -13.47 -7.21 -1.79
N ASP A 69 -13.71 -6.13 -2.53
CA ASP A 69 -14.46 -6.18 -3.79
C ASP A 69 -13.66 -6.91 -4.88
N VAL A 70 -14.22 -8.02 -5.37
CA VAL A 70 -13.61 -8.87 -6.40
C VAL A 70 -13.39 -8.09 -7.70
N ALA A 71 -14.27 -7.13 -8.03
CA ALA A 71 -14.14 -6.31 -9.22
C ALA A 71 -12.89 -5.42 -9.16
N LEU A 72 -12.56 -4.86 -7.99
CA LEU A 72 -11.36 -4.06 -7.79
C LEU A 72 -10.08 -4.89 -7.77
N LYS A 73 -10.14 -6.13 -7.29
CA LYS A 73 -8.98 -7.05 -7.35
C LYS A 73 -8.54 -7.35 -8.78
N ASN A 74 -9.50 -7.41 -9.71
CA ASN A 74 -9.24 -7.81 -11.10
C ASN A 74 -8.74 -6.67 -11.99
N ILE A 75 -8.90 -5.41 -11.61
CA ILE A 75 -8.46 -4.28 -12.45
C ILE A 75 -7.00 -3.87 -12.23
N GLY A 76 -6.29 -4.49 -11.29
CA GLY A 76 -4.88 -4.16 -10.99
C GLY A 76 -4.65 -2.76 -10.41
N ILE A 77 -5.71 -1.97 -10.21
CA ILE A 77 -5.64 -0.65 -9.58
C ILE A 77 -5.80 -0.84 -8.07
N ARG A 78 -4.82 -0.39 -7.31
CA ARG A 78 -4.87 -0.41 -5.84
C ARG A 78 -5.42 0.90 -5.33
N LYS A 79 -6.24 0.84 -4.30
CA LYS A 79 -6.62 2.03 -3.55
C LYS A 79 -5.38 2.62 -2.90
N GLY A 80 -5.11 3.89 -3.13
CA GLY A 80 -4.02 4.59 -2.43
C GLY A 80 -4.26 4.67 -0.93
N LEU A 81 -3.17 4.86 -0.18
CA LEU A 81 -3.26 5.12 1.24
C LEU A 81 -3.94 6.48 1.49
N PRO A 82 -4.67 6.63 2.61
CA PRO A 82 -5.14 7.93 3.07
C PRO A 82 -3.99 8.94 3.22
N GLU A 83 -4.28 10.22 3.05
CA GLU A 83 -3.28 11.30 3.22
C GLU A 83 -2.89 11.52 4.68
N ALA A 84 -3.81 11.27 5.61
CA ALA A 84 -3.56 11.37 7.04
C ALA A 84 -2.94 10.07 7.58
N GLU A 85 -1.85 10.19 8.33
CA GLU A 85 -1.07 9.05 8.83
C GLU A 85 -1.89 8.11 9.73
N ASP A 86 -2.69 8.66 10.64
CA ASP A 86 -3.56 7.91 11.54
C ASP A 86 -4.58 7.05 10.77
N GLN A 87 -5.19 7.61 9.73
CA GLN A 87 -6.10 6.89 8.85
C GLN A 87 -5.39 5.83 8.02
N ALA A 88 -4.18 6.12 7.55
CA ALA A 88 -3.36 5.17 6.82
C ALA A 88 -2.93 3.98 7.71
N LEU A 89 -2.64 4.21 9.00
CA LEU A 89 -2.36 3.15 9.97
C LEU A 89 -3.57 2.26 10.22
N VAL A 90 -4.76 2.83 10.34
CA VAL A 90 -6.02 2.06 10.43
C VAL A 90 -6.24 1.24 9.17
N TYR A 91 -5.98 1.82 8.00
CA TYR A 91 -6.07 1.11 6.73
C TYR A 91 -5.10 -0.08 6.66
N LEU A 92 -3.84 0.11 7.06
CA LEU A 92 -2.86 -0.98 7.16
C LEU A 92 -3.33 -2.10 8.11
N PHE A 93 -3.89 -1.75 9.26
CA PHE A 93 -4.41 -2.74 10.20
C PHE A 93 -5.53 -3.58 9.57
N MET A 94 -6.49 -2.95 8.91
CA MET A 94 -7.59 -3.67 8.21
C MET A 94 -7.06 -4.52 7.04
N ALA A 95 -6.11 -4.00 6.28
CA ALA A 95 -5.52 -4.68 5.13
C ALA A 95 -4.77 -5.96 5.53
N SER A 96 -4.16 -6.01 6.73
CA SER A 96 -3.41 -7.17 7.22
C SER A 96 -4.22 -8.47 7.26
N THR A 97 -5.54 -8.37 7.42
CA THR A 97 -6.45 -9.53 7.49
C THR A 97 -7.12 -9.89 6.16
N GLN A 98 -7.02 -9.01 5.16
CA GLN A 98 -7.79 -9.12 3.92
C GLN A 98 -6.92 -9.28 2.66
N MET A 99 -5.67 -8.87 2.71
CA MET A 99 -4.74 -8.90 1.58
C MET A 99 -3.87 -10.15 1.59
N SER A 100 -3.34 -10.51 0.41
CA SER A 100 -2.26 -11.49 0.33
C SER A 100 -1.00 -10.95 1.03
N ALA A 101 -0.12 -11.86 1.50
CA ALA A 101 1.12 -11.50 2.16
C ALA A 101 1.98 -10.55 1.30
N ASP A 102 2.10 -10.83 0.00
CA ASP A 102 2.91 -10.02 -0.92
C ASP A 102 2.30 -8.64 -1.21
N ASP A 103 0.97 -8.56 -1.26
CA ASP A 103 0.28 -7.28 -1.45
C ASP A 103 0.32 -6.42 -0.20
N TYR A 104 0.27 -7.07 0.97
CA TYR A 104 0.42 -6.38 2.25
C TYR A 104 1.85 -5.83 2.44
N GLU A 105 2.90 -6.59 2.04
CA GLU A 105 4.29 -6.12 2.06
C GLU A 105 4.45 -4.86 1.20
N LYS A 106 3.92 -4.86 -0.04
CA LYS A 106 3.94 -3.69 -0.92
C LYS A 106 3.18 -2.50 -0.34
N LEU A 107 2.06 -2.75 0.35
CA LEU A 107 1.29 -1.69 1.00
C LEU A 107 2.07 -1.05 2.15
N MET A 108 2.82 -1.84 2.93
CA MET A 108 3.72 -1.31 3.97
C MET A 108 4.88 -0.49 3.37
N ASP A 109 5.41 -0.91 2.22
CA ASP A 109 6.42 -0.14 1.48
C ASP A 109 5.86 1.20 1.01
N ASP A 110 4.63 1.21 0.49
CA ASP A 110 3.94 2.43 0.07
C ASP A 110 3.69 3.36 1.27
N PHE A 111 3.30 2.80 2.42
CA PHE A 111 3.12 3.56 3.66
C PHE A 111 4.43 4.24 4.10
N ILE A 112 5.52 3.51 4.15
CA ILE A 112 6.84 4.05 4.54
C ILE A 112 7.30 5.12 3.54
N ARG A 113 7.00 4.96 2.25
CA ARG A 113 7.32 5.96 1.22
C ARG A 113 6.52 7.24 1.41
N GLN A 114 5.24 7.13 1.78
CA GLN A 114 4.36 8.28 2.01
C GLN A 114 4.65 8.96 3.36
N PHE A 115 5.01 8.19 4.39
CA PHE A 115 5.28 8.66 5.75
C PHE A 115 6.67 8.22 6.24
N PRO A 116 7.76 8.72 5.64
CA PRO A 116 9.12 8.27 5.96
C PRO A 116 9.57 8.59 7.38
N GLY A 117 8.89 9.50 8.07
CA GLY A 117 9.11 9.84 9.49
C GLY A 117 8.31 9.00 10.48
N SER A 118 7.44 8.11 10.00
CA SER A 118 6.60 7.26 10.87
C SER A 118 7.39 6.07 11.40
N THR A 119 7.57 6.00 12.71
CA THR A 119 8.16 4.82 13.37
C THR A 119 7.26 3.60 13.28
N ASP A 120 5.93 3.80 13.29
CA ASP A 120 4.94 2.74 13.21
C ASP A 120 5.03 1.93 11.91
N GLY A 121 5.30 2.59 10.78
CA GLY A 121 5.48 1.92 9.50
C GLY A 121 6.62 0.90 9.53
N TYR A 122 7.77 1.31 10.04
CA TYR A 122 8.94 0.44 10.16
C TYR A 122 8.72 -0.69 11.18
N ILE A 123 8.13 -0.40 12.34
CA ILE A 123 7.85 -1.41 13.36
C ILE A 123 6.84 -2.45 12.85
N ARG A 124 5.81 -2.04 12.12
CA ARG A 124 4.84 -2.97 11.51
C ARG A 124 5.50 -3.86 10.47
N ARG A 125 6.31 -3.29 9.59
CA ARG A 125 7.02 -4.09 8.57
C ARG A 125 8.04 -5.01 9.21
N ALA A 126 8.76 -4.57 10.24
CA ALA A 126 9.64 -5.42 11.01
C ALA A 126 8.88 -6.60 11.65
N GLY A 127 7.70 -6.36 12.25
CA GLY A 127 6.85 -7.42 12.79
C GLY A 127 6.42 -8.44 11.73
N TYR A 128 6.10 -7.98 10.53
CA TYR A 128 5.81 -8.85 9.39
C TYR A 128 7.03 -9.69 8.99
N TYR A 129 8.23 -9.09 8.94
CA TYR A 129 9.46 -9.81 8.67
C TYR A 129 9.83 -10.80 9.77
N VAL A 130 9.59 -10.48 11.04
CA VAL A 130 9.76 -11.43 12.15
C VAL A 130 8.83 -12.64 11.98
N ALA A 131 7.59 -12.43 11.57
CA ALA A 131 6.66 -13.53 11.29
C ALA A 131 7.13 -14.43 10.14
N LYS A 132 7.57 -13.84 9.01
CA LYS A 132 8.15 -14.57 7.87
C LYS A 132 9.49 -15.24 8.22
N GLY A 133 10.29 -14.63 9.07
CA GLY A 133 11.59 -15.17 9.53
C GLY A 133 11.49 -16.51 10.26
N LYS A 134 10.30 -16.89 10.74
CA LYS A 134 10.07 -18.21 11.33
C LYS A 134 10.20 -19.35 10.31
N GLU A 135 10.04 -19.05 9.03
CA GLU A 135 10.13 -19.99 7.91
C GLU A 135 11.45 -19.77 7.14
N ASP A 136 11.85 -18.52 6.95
CA ASP A 136 13.08 -18.12 6.25
C ASP A 136 13.82 -17.04 7.06
N GLN A 137 14.92 -17.44 7.71
CA GLN A 137 15.72 -16.58 8.60
C GLN A 137 16.30 -15.33 7.91
N SER A 138 16.37 -15.28 6.58
CA SER A 138 16.84 -14.10 5.84
C SER A 138 15.97 -12.86 6.10
N TYR A 139 14.70 -13.06 6.47
CA TYR A 139 13.80 -11.96 6.83
C TYR A 139 14.16 -11.28 8.15
N PHE A 140 14.87 -11.94 9.06
CA PHE A 140 15.28 -11.30 10.31
C PHE A 140 16.27 -10.15 10.10
N ASP A 141 17.16 -10.24 9.10
CA ASP A 141 18.05 -9.14 8.77
C ASP A 141 17.26 -7.92 8.27
N LYS A 142 16.18 -8.12 7.52
CA LYS A 142 15.26 -7.05 7.11
C LYS A 142 14.54 -6.44 8.31
N ALA A 143 14.08 -7.27 9.26
CA ALA A 143 13.46 -6.79 10.49
C ALA A 143 14.43 -5.93 11.31
N VAL A 144 15.67 -6.36 11.46
CA VAL A 144 16.72 -5.60 12.16
C VAL A 144 17.00 -4.27 11.47
N ALA A 145 17.03 -4.23 10.14
CA ALA A 145 17.20 -2.99 9.39
C ALA A 145 16.04 -2.00 9.67
N ASP A 146 14.81 -2.47 9.71
CA ASP A 146 13.65 -1.66 10.05
C ASP A 146 13.67 -1.18 11.51
N PHE A 147 14.07 -2.03 12.47
CA PHE A 147 14.27 -1.61 13.86
C PHE A 147 15.30 -0.48 13.99
N ASN A 148 16.44 -0.62 13.32
CA ASN A 148 17.47 0.40 13.33
C ASN A 148 16.97 1.72 12.72
N GLN A 149 16.18 1.65 11.65
CA GLN A 149 15.60 2.83 11.05
C GLN A 149 14.56 3.48 11.96
N ALA A 150 13.69 2.70 12.61
CA ALA A 150 12.74 3.21 13.59
C ALA A 150 13.46 3.93 14.76
N LEU A 151 14.52 3.33 15.31
CA LEU A 151 15.34 3.94 16.37
C LEU A 151 16.05 5.22 15.92
N LYS A 152 16.43 5.31 14.65
CA LYS A 152 17.10 6.49 14.09
C LYS A 152 16.16 7.68 13.97
N ILE A 153 14.89 7.44 13.55
CA ILE A 153 13.94 8.52 13.29
C ILE A 153 13.09 8.88 14.52
N SER A 154 12.98 7.97 15.49
CA SER A 154 12.15 8.19 16.69
C SER A 154 12.70 9.27 17.59
N THR A 155 11.80 10.15 18.03
CA THR A 155 12.03 11.07 19.16
C THR A 155 11.81 10.39 20.51
N LYS A 156 11.03 9.30 20.55
CA LYS A 156 10.73 8.47 21.72
C LYS A 156 11.29 7.07 21.51
N LYS A 157 12.58 6.92 21.79
CA LYS A 157 13.29 5.66 21.56
C LYS A 157 12.82 4.52 22.49
N ASP A 158 12.38 4.86 23.67
CA ASP A 158 11.79 3.97 24.67
C ASP A 158 10.58 3.20 24.11
N ASP A 159 9.64 3.88 23.45
CA ASP A 159 8.51 3.25 22.77
C ASP A 159 8.97 2.26 21.69
N VAL A 160 10.00 2.62 20.93
CA VAL A 160 10.57 1.75 19.89
C VAL A 160 11.23 0.52 20.50
N TYR A 161 12.05 0.68 21.55
CA TYR A 161 12.68 -0.44 22.27
C TYR A 161 11.63 -1.39 22.85
N TYR A 162 10.55 -0.86 23.42
CA TYR A 162 9.45 -1.68 23.93
C TYR A 162 8.79 -2.51 22.82
N ASN A 163 8.54 -1.92 21.65
CA ASN A 163 7.98 -2.66 20.51
C ASN A 163 8.94 -3.73 19.98
N ILE A 164 10.24 -3.44 19.91
CA ILE A 164 11.27 -4.42 19.54
C ILE A 164 11.28 -5.57 20.56
N ALA A 165 11.27 -5.25 21.84
CA ALA A 165 11.22 -6.24 22.93
C ALA A 165 10.03 -7.19 22.78
N LYS A 166 8.83 -6.66 22.49
CA LYS A 166 7.61 -7.45 22.26
C LYS A 166 7.77 -8.41 21.07
N LEU A 167 8.39 -7.96 19.99
CA LEU A 167 8.60 -8.79 18.79
C LEU A 167 9.60 -9.91 19.05
N ILE A 168 10.72 -9.61 19.73
CA ILE A 168 11.72 -10.61 20.14
C ILE A 168 11.10 -11.64 21.09
N TYR A 169 10.37 -11.19 22.12
CA TYR A 169 9.67 -12.05 23.05
C TYR A 169 8.67 -12.97 22.34
N GLY A 170 7.82 -12.40 21.46
CA GLY A 170 6.83 -13.17 20.71
C GLY A 170 7.46 -14.20 19.76
N TYR A 171 8.59 -13.86 19.15
CA TYR A 171 9.37 -14.82 18.36
C TYR A 171 9.89 -15.97 19.23
N GLN A 172 10.59 -15.65 20.32
CA GLN A 172 11.17 -16.65 21.22
C GLN A 172 10.09 -17.55 21.86
N LEU A 173 8.93 -17.00 22.19
CA LEU A 173 7.79 -17.77 22.70
C LEU A 173 7.25 -18.75 21.65
N SER A 174 7.24 -18.37 20.38
CA SER A 174 6.74 -19.22 19.28
C SER A 174 7.75 -20.26 18.80
N LYS A 175 9.04 -20.03 19.03
CA LYS A 175 10.17 -20.88 18.60
C LYS A 175 11.23 -20.98 19.70
N PRO A 176 10.91 -21.60 20.86
CA PRO A 176 11.80 -21.63 22.03
C PRO A 176 13.14 -22.32 21.77
N GLU A 177 13.17 -23.28 20.84
CA GLU A 177 14.36 -24.03 20.47
C GLU A 177 15.25 -23.31 19.43
N GLN A 178 14.80 -22.16 18.92
CA GLN A 178 15.52 -21.41 17.89
C GLN A 178 15.79 -19.99 18.38
N THR A 179 17.05 -19.60 18.35
CA THR A 179 17.48 -18.24 18.68
C THR A 179 18.11 -17.61 17.44
N TYR A 180 17.69 -16.39 17.11
CA TYR A 180 18.34 -15.61 16.07
C TYR A 180 19.28 -14.61 16.71
N LYS A 181 20.60 -14.79 16.53
CA LYS A 181 21.66 -13.96 17.15
C LYS A 181 21.45 -13.82 18.66
N ASP A 182 21.24 -12.59 19.13
CA ASP A 182 21.01 -12.22 20.52
C ASP A 182 19.53 -12.10 20.90
N TRP A 183 18.59 -12.55 20.06
CA TRP A 183 17.17 -12.51 20.33
C TRP A 183 16.76 -13.55 21.36
N THR A 184 16.96 -13.21 22.63
CA THR A 184 16.64 -14.03 23.78
C THR A 184 15.60 -13.35 24.66
N TYR A 185 15.02 -14.10 25.63
CA TYR A 185 14.14 -13.52 26.65
C TYR A 185 14.85 -12.44 27.46
N ASP A 186 16.16 -12.62 27.77
CA ASP A 186 16.95 -11.64 28.50
C ASP A 186 17.13 -10.35 27.72
N THR A 187 17.37 -10.45 26.41
CA THR A 187 17.45 -9.29 25.53
C THR A 187 16.11 -8.55 25.45
N ALA A 188 15.00 -9.28 25.30
CA ALA A 188 13.68 -8.70 25.31
C ALA A 188 13.38 -7.98 26.63
N LEU A 189 13.73 -8.61 27.76
CA LEU A 189 13.57 -8.01 29.09
C LEU A 189 14.39 -6.72 29.23
N LYS A 190 15.68 -6.75 28.87
CA LYS A 190 16.56 -5.57 28.92
C LYS A 190 16.01 -4.41 28.10
N LEU A 191 15.56 -4.67 26.87
CA LEU A 191 14.98 -3.65 26.01
C LEU A 191 13.66 -3.09 26.57
N SER A 192 12.84 -3.95 27.18
CA SER A 192 11.56 -3.51 27.79
C SER A 192 11.74 -2.63 29.02
N LEU A 193 12.89 -2.70 29.68
CA LEU A 193 13.19 -1.91 30.89
C LEU A 193 13.77 -0.53 30.58
N ILE A 194 14.19 -0.26 29.35
CA ILE A 194 14.81 1.03 28.96
C ILE A 194 13.85 2.20 29.27
N HIS A 195 12.56 2.05 28.96
CA HIS A 195 11.56 3.10 29.20
C HIS A 195 11.29 3.36 30.69
N ILE A 196 11.64 2.43 31.59
CA ILE A 196 11.47 2.59 33.03
C ILE A 196 12.68 3.33 33.65
N SER A 197 13.85 3.17 33.04
CA SER A 197 15.10 3.74 33.56
C SER A 197 15.42 5.16 33.03
N GLU A 198 14.73 5.60 32.00
CA GLU A 198 14.83 6.99 31.47
C GLU A 198 13.47 7.71 31.67
N PRO A 199 13.15 8.19 32.88
CA PRO A 199 11.97 9.01 33.06
C PRO A 199 12.18 10.34 32.34
N THR A 200 11.24 10.66 31.46
CA THR A 200 11.13 11.95 30.73
C THR A 200 10.98 13.14 31.67
#